data_79594f3b3b3164670ac91dbe209b7c4a
#
_entry.id   79594f3b3b3164670ac91dbe209b7c4a
#
_cell.length_a   1.000
_cell.length_b   1.000
_cell.length_c   1.000
_cell.angle_alpha   90.00
_cell.angle_beta   90.00
_cell.angle_gamma   90.00
#
_symmetry.space_group_name_H-M   'P 1'
#
loop_
_entity.id
_entity.type
_entity.pdbx_description
1 polymer ?
#
loop_
_entity_poly.entity_id
_entity_poly.type
_entity_poly.pdbx_seq_one_letter_code
_entity_poly.pdbx_strand_id
1 'polypeptide(L)'
;MTAQELKSIIEAGLVCEHCALEGDGRHWYATIVSPAFEGRRLLQRHQLVYATLGARMHTDEVHALSMKTLTPQEWERDGAV
;
A
#
# COMPACT_ATOMS: atom_id res chain seq x y z
N MET A 1 -14.51 -7.09 -1.43
CA MET A 1 -13.74 -5.84 -1.61
C MET A 1 -13.16 -5.78 -3.00
N THR A 2 -13.15 -4.60 -3.61
CA THR A 2 -12.56 -4.40 -4.93
C THR A 2 -11.19 -3.72 -4.79
N ALA A 3 -10.39 -3.77 -5.85
CA ALA A 3 -9.11 -3.08 -5.87
C ALA A 3 -9.30 -1.58 -5.66
N GLN A 4 -10.34 -1.00 -6.24
CA GLN A 4 -10.65 0.42 -6.10
C GLN A 4 -11.00 0.78 -4.66
N GLU A 5 -11.75 -0.06 -3.98
CA GLU A 5 -12.10 0.16 -2.57
C GLU A 5 -10.85 0.11 -1.70
N LEU A 6 -9.99 -0.88 -1.91
CA LEU A 6 -8.76 -1.03 -1.16
C LEU A 6 -7.84 0.16 -1.37
N LYS A 7 -7.69 0.60 -2.62
CA LYS A 7 -6.91 1.78 -2.96
C LYS A 7 -7.43 3.02 -2.22
N SER A 8 -8.75 3.23 -2.24
CA SER A 8 -9.38 4.37 -1.59
C SER A 8 -9.14 4.38 -0.09
N ILE A 9 -9.18 3.21 0.55
CA ILE A 9 -8.93 3.08 1.98
C ILE A 9 -7.50 3.47 2.31
N ILE A 10 -6.53 2.97 1.53
CA ILE A 10 -5.13 3.28 1.74
C ILE A 10 -4.88 4.77 1.53
N GLU A 11 -5.42 5.35 0.47
CA GLU A 11 -5.23 6.76 0.17
C GLU A 11 -5.90 7.69 1.17
N ALA A 12 -6.95 7.23 1.82
CA ALA A 12 -7.61 8.01 2.86
C ALA A 12 -6.78 8.11 4.14
N GLY A 13 -5.94 7.12 4.40
CA GLY A 13 -5.13 7.06 5.63
C GLY A 13 -3.65 7.37 5.43
N LEU A 14 -3.20 7.52 4.19
CA LEU A 14 -1.78 7.70 3.89
C LEU A 14 -1.64 8.59 2.66
N VAL A 15 -0.81 9.61 2.76
CA VAL A 15 -0.54 10.50 1.61
C VAL A 15 0.27 9.72 0.58
N CYS A 16 -0.31 9.49 -0.60
CA CYS A 16 0.32 8.73 -1.67
C CYS A 16 0.53 9.60 -2.90
N GLU A 17 1.73 9.55 -3.47
CA GLU A 17 1.97 10.15 -4.79
C GLU A 17 1.58 9.18 -5.89
N HIS A 18 1.62 7.89 -5.57
CA HIS A 18 1.19 6.84 -6.48
C HIS A 18 0.66 5.69 -5.65
N CYS A 19 -0.45 5.11 -6.06
CA CYS A 19 -1.02 3.94 -5.40
C CYS A 19 -1.72 3.10 -6.46
N ALA A 20 -1.17 1.95 -6.75
CA ALA A 20 -1.74 1.02 -7.71
C ALA A 20 -2.09 -0.28 -7.02
N LEU A 21 -3.28 -0.78 -7.25
CA LEU A 21 -3.77 -2.02 -6.68
C LEU A 21 -4.21 -2.97 -7.78
N GLU A 22 -3.76 -4.22 -7.68
CA GLU A 22 -4.19 -5.30 -8.55
C GLU A 22 -4.57 -6.49 -7.68
N GLY A 23 -5.44 -7.34 -8.17
CA GLY A 23 -5.77 -8.55 -7.46
C GLY A 23 -7.05 -9.20 -7.95
N ASP A 24 -7.28 -10.43 -7.46
CA ASP A 24 -8.41 -11.26 -7.86
C ASP A 24 -9.51 -11.33 -6.79
N GLY A 25 -9.41 -10.51 -5.75
CA GLY A 25 -10.33 -10.51 -4.63
C GLY A 25 -9.84 -11.30 -3.44
N ARG A 26 -8.82 -12.13 -3.61
CA ARG A 26 -8.21 -12.92 -2.53
C ARG A 26 -6.76 -12.53 -2.30
N HIS A 27 -6.02 -12.35 -3.38
CA HIS A 27 -4.64 -11.91 -3.36
C HIS A 27 -4.55 -10.51 -3.95
N TRP A 28 -3.87 -9.62 -3.25
CA TRP A 28 -3.74 -8.23 -3.65
C TRP A 28 -2.28 -7.86 -3.80
N TYR A 29 -1.99 -7.06 -4.81
CA TYR A 29 -0.65 -6.55 -5.07
C TYR A 29 -0.72 -5.04 -5.14
N ALA A 30 0.02 -4.38 -4.25
CA ALA A 30 0.01 -2.93 -4.15
C ALA A 30 1.37 -2.35 -4.46
N THR A 31 1.39 -1.25 -5.22
CA THR A 31 2.58 -0.42 -5.38
C THR A 31 2.23 0.94 -4.82
N ILE A 32 2.90 1.32 -3.73
CA ILE A 32 2.57 2.54 -2.98
C ILE A 32 3.79 3.42 -2.89
N VAL A 33 3.66 4.66 -3.34
CA VAL A 33 4.72 5.67 -3.25
C VAL A 33 4.24 6.75 -2.30
N SER A 34 4.97 6.96 -1.21
CA SER A 34 4.58 7.94 -0.21
C SER A 34 5.80 8.60 0.44
N PRO A 35 5.76 9.93 0.65
CA PRO A 35 6.81 10.61 1.41
C PRO A 35 6.85 10.16 2.87
N ALA A 36 5.76 9.57 3.37
CA ALA A 36 5.72 9.04 4.74
C ALA A 36 6.68 7.87 4.95
N PHE A 37 7.14 7.25 3.88
CA PHE A 37 8.09 6.13 3.96
C PHE A 37 9.55 6.57 4.12
N GLU A 38 9.83 7.85 3.98
CA GLU A 38 11.19 8.36 4.12
C GLU A 38 11.74 8.10 5.52
N GLY A 39 12.97 7.59 5.57
CA GLY A 39 13.62 7.28 6.83
C GLY A 39 13.08 6.04 7.53
N ARG A 40 12.17 5.31 6.91
CA ARG A 40 11.55 4.12 7.50
C ARG A 40 12.04 2.85 6.84
N ARG A 41 12.21 1.81 7.64
CA ARG A 41 12.57 0.48 7.16
C ARG A 41 11.34 -0.21 6.57
N LEU A 42 11.57 -1.28 5.82
CA LEU A 42 10.51 -2.00 5.12
C LEU A 42 9.36 -2.40 6.06
N LEU A 43 9.68 -2.98 7.20
CA LEU A 43 8.65 -3.38 8.17
C LEU A 43 7.80 -2.20 8.63
N GLN A 44 8.44 -1.07 8.91
CA GLN A 44 7.73 0.13 9.35
C GLN A 44 6.82 0.67 8.25
N ARG A 45 7.27 0.61 7.00
CA ARG A 45 6.45 1.03 5.85
C ARG A 45 5.20 0.17 5.72
N HIS A 46 5.36 -1.14 5.85
CA HIS A 46 4.25 -2.07 5.80
C HIS A 46 3.27 -1.83 6.95
N GLN A 47 3.77 -1.54 8.13
CA GLN A 47 2.93 -1.22 9.29
C GLN A 47 2.08 0.03 9.06
N LEU A 48 2.65 1.04 8.39
CA LEU A 48 1.89 2.24 8.05
C LEU A 48 0.71 1.92 7.12
N VAL A 49 0.95 1.06 6.14
CA VAL A 49 -0.11 0.64 5.22
C VAL A 49 -1.16 -0.20 5.95
N TYR A 50 -0.75 -1.15 6.76
CA TYR A 50 -1.68 -1.97 7.54
C TYR A 50 -2.53 -1.12 8.48
N ALA A 51 -1.96 -0.07 9.03
CA ALA A 51 -2.72 0.83 9.92
C ALA A 51 -3.88 1.50 9.19
N THR A 52 -3.76 1.76 7.89
CA THR A 52 -4.86 2.35 7.12
C THR A 52 -6.03 1.37 6.97
N LEU A 53 -5.74 0.08 6.98
CA LEU A 53 -6.74 -0.97 6.78
C LEU A 53 -7.48 -1.31 8.08
N GLY A 54 -6.88 -1.01 9.22
CA GLY A 54 -7.53 -1.23 10.52
C GLY A 54 -7.96 -2.68 10.72
N ALA A 55 -9.19 -2.86 11.19
CA ALA A 55 -9.72 -4.19 11.50
C ALA A 55 -9.88 -5.09 10.26
N ARG A 56 -9.81 -4.53 9.06
CA ARG A 56 -9.93 -5.31 7.83
C ARG A 56 -8.84 -6.36 7.67
N MET A 57 -7.70 -6.14 8.33
CA MET A 57 -6.61 -7.13 8.32
C MET A 57 -6.93 -8.36 9.14
N HIS A 58 -7.91 -8.26 10.05
CA HIS A 58 -8.31 -9.34 10.95
C HIS A 58 -9.57 -10.06 10.46
N THR A 59 -10.08 -9.66 9.32
CA THR A 59 -11.25 -10.28 8.68
C THR A 59 -10.80 -10.86 7.34
N ASP A 60 -11.68 -11.57 6.67
CA ASP A 60 -11.37 -12.11 5.34
C ASP A 60 -11.45 -11.07 4.22
N GLU A 61 -11.70 -9.80 4.56
CA GLU A 61 -11.81 -8.73 3.56
C GLU A 61 -10.49 -8.47 2.84
N VAL A 62 -9.37 -8.55 3.59
CA VAL A 62 -8.03 -8.44 3.00
C VAL A 62 -7.26 -9.68 3.40
N HIS A 63 -7.31 -10.69 2.54
CA HIS A 63 -6.78 -12.01 2.86
C HIS A 63 -5.27 -12.09 2.71
N ALA A 64 -4.74 -11.60 1.60
CA ALA A 64 -3.30 -11.58 1.34
C ALA A 64 -2.95 -10.33 0.57
N LEU A 65 -2.05 -9.54 1.14
CA LEU A 65 -1.59 -8.30 0.54
C LEU A 65 -0.07 -8.32 0.41
N SER A 66 0.40 -8.34 -0.83
CA SER A 66 1.80 -8.13 -1.16
C SER A 66 1.96 -6.67 -1.55
N MET A 67 3.01 -6.03 -1.08
CA MET A 67 3.17 -4.61 -1.38
C MET A 67 4.61 -4.24 -1.66
N LYS A 68 4.76 -3.27 -2.55
CA LYS A 68 6.01 -2.60 -2.84
C LYS A 68 5.85 -1.17 -2.34
N THR A 69 6.67 -0.78 -1.36
CA THR A 69 6.58 0.52 -0.72
C THR A 69 7.82 1.33 -1.07
N LEU A 70 7.62 2.51 -1.62
CA LEU A 70 8.70 3.34 -2.16
C LEU A 70 8.55 4.77 -1.67
N THR A 71 9.69 5.43 -1.44
CA THR A 71 9.68 6.89 -1.32
C THR A 71 9.58 7.49 -2.71
N PRO A 72 9.19 8.77 -2.82
CA PRO A 72 9.19 9.43 -4.14
C PRO A 72 10.53 9.36 -4.85
N GLN A 73 11.62 9.46 -4.11
CA GLN A 73 12.96 9.37 -4.69
C GLN A 73 13.27 7.98 -5.21
N GLU A 74 12.90 6.96 -4.46
CA GLU A 74 13.05 5.57 -4.90
C GLU A 74 12.21 5.28 -6.13
N TRP A 75 11.01 5.84 -6.19
CA TRP A 75 10.13 5.69 -7.33
C TRP A 75 10.73 6.30 -8.59
N GLU A 76 11.28 7.51 -8.50
CA GLU A 76 11.93 8.15 -9.62
C GLU A 76 13.15 7.37 -10.12
N ARG A 77 13.93 6.84 -9.18
CA ARG A 77 15.17 6.13 -9.52
C ARG A 77 14.90 4.73 -10.06
N ASP A 78 14.03 3.97 -9.40
CA ASP A 78 13.90 2.53 -9.63
C ASP A 78 12.54 2.09 -10.14
N GLY A 79 11.50 2.82 -9.81
CA GLY A 79 10.13 2.35 -9.99
C GLY A 79 9.40 2.90 -11.19
N ALA A 80 9.82 4.03 -11.70
CA ALA A 80 9.13 4.72 -12.78
C ALA A 80 9.51 4.19 -14.18
N VAL A 81 10.40 3.23 -14.23
CA VAL A 81 10.92 2.70 -15.49
C VAL A 81 10.07 1.56 -15.99
#